data_74ea2f7c11145cca04c6845f0dab134b
#
_entry.id   74ea2f7c11145cca04c6845f0dab134b
#
_cell.length_a   1.000
_cell.length_b   1.000
_cell.length_c   1.000
_cell.angle_alpha   90.00
_cell.angle_beta   90.00
_cell.angle_gamma   90.00
#
_symmetry.space_group_name_H-M   'P 1'
#
loop_
_entity.id
_entity.type
_entity.pdbx_description
1 polymer ?
#
loop_
_entity_poly.entity_id
_entity_poly.type
_entity_poly.pdbx_seq_one_letter_code
_entity_poly.pdbx_strand_id
1 'polypeptide(L)'
;MLIAIDHGNKQVKTVHGNAIVSGVQKSKTRPYGRDVLKYGGSYYTLSAQRIPYQKDKTTDERFFILSLFAIAEEIEAQGAYTSGLMPIDLAIGLPPAHFGAQNKAFVRYFKRKEPIYFSYRDKLYSILIRNVQCYPQAFAAAAMMLGELATVPRALILDVGGFTADYLLLLSLIHI
;
A
#
# COMPACT_ATOMS: atom_id res chain seq x y z
N MET A 1 7.57 -3.78 13.11
CA MET A 1 7.89 -4.14 11.71
C MET A 1 7.48 -3.00 10.80
N LEU A 2 8.33 -2.58 9.86
CA LEU A 2 7.98 -1.60 8.83
C LEU A 2 7.48 -2.35 7.59
N ILE A 3 6.34 -1.94 7.07
CA ILE A 3 5.77 -2.45 5.80
C ILE A 3 5.50 -1.26 4.89
N ALA A 4 6.09 -1.27 3.71
CA ALA A 4 5.82 -0.29 2.67
C ALA A 4 4.81 -0.87 1.65
N ILE A 5 3.73 -0.13 1.37
CA ILE A 5 2.70 -0.55 0.42
C ILE A 5 2.51 0.53 -0.64
N ASP A 6 2.76 0.16 -1.88
CA ASP A 6 2.36 0.94 -3.05
C ASP A 6 0.95 0.52 -3.50
N HIS A 7 -0.02 1.42 -3.32
CA HIS A 7 -1.41 1.22 -3.73
C HIS A 7 -1.61 1.66 -5.19
N GLY A 8 -0.89 1.01 -6.11
CA GLY A 8 -1.06 1.29 -7.53
C GLY A 8 -2.46 0.92 -8.05
N ASN A 9 -2.91 1.60 -9.12
CA ASN A 9 -4.22 1.30 -9.73
C ASN A 9 -4.24 -0.03 -10.52
N LYS A 10 -3.08 -0.55 -10.89
CA LYS A 10 -2.94 -1.84 -11.55
C LYS A 10 -2.69 -2.96 -10.54
N GLN A 11 -1.77 -2.73 -9.64
CA GLN A 11 -1.33 -3.70 -8.64
C GLN A 11 -0.99 -2.98 -7.34
N VAL A 12 -1.24 -3.66 -6.23
CA VAL A 12 -0.69 -3.29 -4.93
C VAL A 12 0.60 -4.08 -4.74
N LYS A 13 1.65 -3.41 -4.29
CA LYS A 13 2.99 -3.99 -4.15
C LYS A 13 3.56 -3.71 -2.76
N THR A 14 4.35 -4.64 -2.28
CA THR A 14 5.21 -4.49 -1.10
C THR A 14 6.67 -4.79 -1.49
N VAL A 15 7.58 -4.73 -0.53
CA VAL A 15 9.02 -4.91 -0.81
C VAL A 15 9.34 -6.38 -1.13
N HIS A 16 8.82 -7.32 -0.34
CA HIS A 16 9.16 -8.75 -0.43
C HIS A 16 7.96 -9.61 -0.83
N GLY A 17 6.73 -9.13 -0.59
CA GLY A 17 5.51 -9.84 -0.94
C GLY A 17 5.22 -9.84 -2.43
N ASN A 18 4.34 -10.74 -2.83
CA ASN A 18 3.88 -10.79 -4.22
C ASN A 18 3.07 -9.56 -4.59
N ALA A 19 3.25 -9.07 -5.81
CA ALA A 19 2.38 -8.05 -6.36
C ALA A 19 0.97 -8.63 -6.57
N ILE A 20 -0.04 -7.98 -6.01
CA ILE A 20 -1.44 -8.39 -6.11
C ILE A 20 -2.22 -7.44 -7.02
N VAL A 21 -3.18 -7.97 -7.79
CA VAL A 21 -4.06 -7.14 -8.62
C VAL A 21 -4.88 -6.22 -7.73
N SER A 22 -5.04 -4.95 -8.13
CA SER A 22 -5.88 -3.98 -7.41
C SER A 22 -7.36 -4.23 -7.65
N GLY A 23 -7.82 -5.44 -7.34
CA GLY A 23 -9.19 -5.88 -7.45
C GLY A 23 -9.56 -6.85 -6.34
N VAL A 24 -10.73 -6.68 -5.74
CA VAL A 24 -11.21 -7.51 -4.65
C VAL A 24 -12.71 -7.74 -4.77
N GLN A 25 -13.15 -8.96 -4.48
CA GLN A 25 -14.56 -9.33 -4.38
C GLN A 25 -14.90 -9.66 -2.92
N LYS A 26 -16.08 -9.22 -2.50
CA LYS A 26 -16.64 -9.48 -1.16
C LYS A 26 -17.73 -10.55 -1.23
N SER A 27 -17.73 -11.47 -0.28
CA SER A 27 -18.78 -12.50 -0.12
C SER A 27 -19.19 -12.62 1.35
N LYS A 28 -20.44 -13.00 1.59
CA LYS A 28 -20.92 -13.36 2.92
C LYS A 28 -20.61 -14.81 3.29
N THR A 29 -20.47 -15.68 2.29
CA THR A 29 -20.10 -17.08 2.45
C THR A 29 -18.65 -17.29 2.04
N ARG A 30 -17.97 -18.25 2.66
CA ARG A 30 -16.57 -18.55 2.35
C ARG A 30 -16.46 -19.06 0.90
N PRO A 31 -15.72 -18.36 0.02
CA PRO A 31 -15.45 -18.84 -1.34
C PRO A 31 -14.57 -20.08 -1.33
N TYR A 32 -14.60 -20.84 -2.43
CA TYR A 32 -13.63 -21.91 -2.65
C TYR A 32 -12.24 -21.33 -2.93
N GLY A 33 -11.21 -22.07 -2.50
CA GLY A 33 -9.82 -21.70 -2.74
C GLY A 33 -9.07 -21.39 -1.45
N ARG A 34 -7.75 -21.21 -1.59
CA ARG A 34 -6.83 -20.96 -0.46
C ARG A 34 -6.65 -19.48 -0.16
N ASP A 35 -6.67 -18.63 -1.21
CA ASP A 35 -6.37 -17.21 -1.09
C ASP A 35 -7.60 -16.41 -0.67
N VAL A 36 -8.17 -16.79 0.46
CA VAL A 36 -9.35 -16.17 1.05
C VAL A 36 -8.95 -15.40 2.29
N LEU A 37 -9.31 -14.12 2.33
CA LEU A 37 -9.19 -13.26 3.50
C LEU A 37 -10.55 -13.13 4.18
N LYS A 38 -10.60 -13.25 5.51
CA LYS A 38 -11.79 -12.98 6.31
C LYS A 38 -11.53 -11.78 7.22
N TYR A 39 -12.37 -10.77 7.11
CA TYR A 39 -12.32 -9.57 7.95
C TYR A 39 -13.73 -8.98 8.13
N GLY A 40 -14.04 -8.48 9.33
CA GLY A 40 -15.31 -7.82 9.64
C GLY A 40 -16.55 -8.67 9.32
N GLY A 41 -16.47 -9.99 9.54
CA GLY A 41 -17.58 -10.92 9.27
C GLY A 41 -17.83 -11.23 7.79
N SER A 42 -16.99 -10.75 6.88
CA SER A 42 -17.08 -11.01 5.43
C SER A 42 -15.81 -11.71 4.95
N TYR A 43 -15.94 -12.38 3.79
CA TYR A 43 -14.84 -13.01 3.08
C TYR A 43 -14.49 -12.19 1.85
N TYR A 44 -13.20 -12.17 1.51
CA TYR A 44 -12.66 -11.43 0.39
C TYR A 44 -11.71 -12.31 -0.41
N THR A 45 -11.77 -12.19 -1.72
CA THR A 45 -10.81 -12.81 -2.65
C THR A 45 -10.26 -11.75 -3.59
N LEU A 46 -9.05 -11.93 -4.06
CA LEU A 46 -8.50 -11.10 -5.11
C LEU A 46 -9.26 -11.35 -6.41
N SER A 47 -9.42 -10.32 -7.22
CA SER A 47 -10.17 -10.36 -8.48
C SER A 47 -9.33 -9.80 -9.62
N ALA A 48 -9.39 -10.43 -10.78
CA ALA A 48 -8.81 -9.87 -12.00
C ALA A 48 -9.48 -8.56 -12.43
N GLN A 49 -10.76 -8.36 -12.02
CA GLN A 49 -11.45 -7.11 -12.25
C GLN A 49 -10.94 -6.03 -11.27
N ARG A 50 -10.16 -5.10 -11.81
CA ARG A 50 -9.58 -3.99 -11.04
C ARG A 50 -10.64 -3.04 -10.51
N ILE A 51 -10.36 -2.44 -9.36
CA ILE A 51 -11.14 -1.29 -8.87
C ILE A 51 -11.02 -0.17 -9.92
N PRO A 52 -12.13 0.43 -10.36
CA PRO A 52 -12.09 1.60 -11.24
C PRO A 52 -11.24 2.71 -10.64
N TYR A 53 -10.66 3.55 -11.50
CA TYR A 53 -9.87 4.69 -11.04
C TYR A 53 -10.68 5.56 -10.07
N GLN A 54 -10.06 5.85 -8.94
CA GLN A 54 -10.62 6.73 -7.93
C GLN A 54 -9.62 7.83 -7.57
N LYS A 55 -10.07 9.07 -7.67
CA LYS A 55 -9.28 10.23 -7.28
C LYS A 55 -8.96 10.23 -5.79
N ASP A 56 -9.92 9.80 -4.97
CA ASP A 56 -9.78 9.66 -3.52
C ASP A 56 -10.02 8.20 -3.10
N LYS A 57 -8.93 7.51 -2.77
CA LYS A 57 -8.96 6.11 -2.34
C LYS A 57 -9.54 5.91 -0.94
N THR A 58 -9.66 6.97 -0.14
CA THR A 58 -10.18 6.88 1.24
C THR A 58 -11.67 6.67 1.29
N THR A 59 -12.38 6.87 0.19
CA THR A 59 -13.83 6.67 0.08
C THR A 59 -14.23 5.23 -0.18
N ASP A 60 -13.25 4.33 -0.40
CA ASP A 60 -13.50 2.94 -0.79
C ASP A 60 -12.75 1.97 0.15
N GLU A 61 -13.49 1.21 0.95
CA GLU A 61 -12.94 0.22 1.89
C GLU A 61 -12.07 -0.86 1.20
N ARG A 62 -12.26 -1.09 -0.09
CA ARG A 62 -11.53 -2.11 -0.84
C ARG A 62 -10.02 -1.87 -0.82
N PHE A 63 -9.55 -0.62 -0.76
CA PHE A 63 -8.13 -0.32 -0.63
C PHE A 63 -7.57 -0.73 0.73
N PHE A 64 -8.36 -0.62 1.79
CA PHE A 64 -7.97 -1.15 3.11
C PHE A 64 -7.90 -2.68 3.10
N ILE A 65 -8.86 -3.34 2.48
CA ILE A 65 -8.87 -4.81 2.34
C ILE A 65 -7.65 -5.28 1.52
N LEU A 66 -7.34 -4.62 0.41
CA LEU A 66 -6.13 -4.91 -0.37
C LEU A 66 -4.86 -4.75 0.47
N SER A 67 -4.83 -3.78 1.39
CA SER A 67 -3.70 -3.62 2.31
C SER A 67 -3.58 -4.78 3.30
N LEU A 68 -4.68 -5.37 3.76
CA LEU A 68 -4.63 -6.56 4.62
C LEU A 68 -4.04 -7.77 3.87
N PHE A 69 -4.37 -7.96 2.60
CA PHE A 69 -3.72 -8.96 1.76
C PHE A 69 -2.22 -8.67 1.63
N ALA A 70 -1.86 -7.44 1.29
CA ALA A 70 -0.47 -7.02 1.11
C ALA A 70 0.36 -7.18 2.40
N ILE A 71 -0.21 -6.83 3.55
CA ILE A 71 0.42 -7.00 4.86
C ILE A 71 0.67 -8.50 5.15
N ALA A 72 -0.32 -9.36 4.92
CA ALA A 72 -0.16 -10.79 5.15
C ALA A 72 0.91 -11.39 4.23
N GLU A 73 0.91 -11.06 2.94
CA GLU A 73 1.93 -11.50 1.98
C GLU A 73 3.34 -11.02 2.38
N GLU A 74 3.45 -9.77 2.83
CA GLU A 74 4.74 -9.21 3.26
C GLU A 74 5.26 -9.87 4.54
N ILE A 75 4.38 -10.13 5.54
CA ILE A 75 4.73 -10.85 6.77
C ILE A 75 5.20 -12.28 6.44
N GLU A 76 4.50 -12.97 5.54
CA GLU A 76 4.90 -14.32 5.12
C GLU A 76 6.23 -14.32 4.36
N ALA A 77 6.42 -13.40 3.43
CA ALA A 77 7.64 -13.29 2.64
C ALA A 77 8.88 -13.00 3.49
N GLN A 78 8.72 -12.23 4.58
CA GLN A 78 9.80 -11.98 5.54
C GLN A 78 9.98 -13.11 6.58
N GLY A 79 9.15 -14.14 6.57
CA GLY A 79 9.16 -15.17 7.61
C GLY A 79 8.85 -14.66 9.02
N ALA A 80 8.16 -13.51 9.11
CA ALA A 80 7.94 -12.78 10.35
C ALA A 80 6.60 -13.10 11.03
N TYR A 81 5.87 -14.09 10.53
CA TYR A 81 4.58 -14.48 11.09
C TYR A 81 4.70 -14.96 12.54
N THR A 82 3.85 -14.43 13.40
CA THR A 82 3.65 -14.91 14.77
C THR A 82 2.17 -15.03 15.09
N SER A 83 1.80 -15.86 16.04
CA SER A 83 0.41 -15.97 16.51
C SER A 83 -0.01 -14.84 17.46
N GLY A 84 0.94 -13.99 17.88
CA GLY A 84 0.70 -12.86 18.77
C GLY A 84 0.34 -11.57 18.03
N LEU A 85 0.15 -10.51 18.80
CA LEU A 85 -0.07 -9.16 18.28
C LEU A 85 1.21 -8.62 17.62
N MET A 86 1.15 -8.32 16.34
CA MET A 86 2.27 -7.79 15.56
C MET A 86 2.14 -6.26 15.40
N PRO A 87 3.01 -5.47 16.02
CA PRO A 87 3.04 -4.03 15.79
C PRO A 87 3.62 -3.71 14.41
N ILE A 88 2.89 -2.93 13.61
CA ILE A 88 3.24 -2.55 12.23
C ILE A 88 3.33 -1.03 12.13
N ASP A 89 4.38 -0.57 11.47
CA ASP A 89 4.52 0.80 10.99
C ASP A 89 4.34 0.76 9.47
N LEU A 90 3.36 1.51 8.93
CA LEU A 90 3.04 1.54 7.51
C LEU A 90 3.69 2.73 6.83
N ALA A 91 4.37 2.48 5.72
CA ALA A 91 4.73 3.48 4.71
C ALA A 91 3.81 3.31 3.50
N ILE A 92 3.09 4.36 3.14
CA ILE A 92 2.13 4.36 2.03
C ILE A 92 2.44 5.48 1.05
N GLY A 93 2.03 5.33 -0.22
CA GLY A 93 2.32 6.29 -1.27
C GLY A 93 1.06 6.90 -1.90
N LEU A 94 1.15 8.19 -2.24
CA LEU A 94 0.18 8.89 -3.08
C LEU A 94 0.87 9.51 -4.30
N PRO A 95 0.18 9.60 -5.44
CA PRO A 95 0.66 10.37 -6.57
C PRO A 95 1.04 11.80 -6.15
N PRO A 96 2.13 12.39 -6.66
CA PRO A 96 2.57 13.74 -6.29
C PRO A 96 1.46 14.79 -6.43
N ALA A 97 0.65 14.71 -7.48
CA ALA A 97 -0.48 15.62 -7.73
C ALA A 97 -1.56 15.59 -6.63
N HIS A 98 -1.69 14.50 -5.89
CA HIS A 98 -2.70 14.34 -4.82
C HIS A 98 -2.12 14.46 -3.42
N PHE A 99 -0.80 14.37 -3.27
CA PHE A 99 -0.13 14.30 -1.98
C PHE A 99 -0.46 15.50 -1.08
N GLY A 100 -0.34 16.72 -1.58
CA GLY A 100 -0.60 17.93 -0.81
C GLY A 100 -1.99 17.96 -0.19
N ALA A 101 -3.02 17.61 -0.97
CA ALA A 101 -4.42 17.69 -0.54
C ALA A 101 -4.89 16.47 0.27
N GLN A 102 -4.35 15.27 0.00
CA GLN A 102 -4.94 14.02 0.50
C GLN A 102 -4.08 13.28 1.52
N ASN A 103 -2.80 13.63 1.74
CA ASN A 103 -1.91 12.87 2.61
C ASN A 103 -2.47 12.65 4.03
N LYS A 104 -3.01 13.70 4.65
CA LYS A 104 -3.58 13.63 6.02
C LYS A 104 -4.82 12.72 6.07
N ALA A 105 -5.67 12.76 5.06
CA ALA A 105 -6.86 11.90 4.97
C ALA A 105 -6.44 10.44 4.74
N PHE A 106 -5.46 10.21 3.88
CA PHE A 106 -4.94 8.89 3.56
C PHE A 106 -4.24 8.24 4.78
N VAL A 107 -3.46 9.00 5.54
CA VAL A 107 -2.89 8.54 6.82
C VAL A 107 -4.00 8.14 7.79
N ARG A 108 -5.02 8.99 7.97
CA ARG A 108 -6.16 8.68 8.86
C ARG A 108 -6.94 7.45 8.42
N TYR A 109 -7.09 7.23 7.13
CA TYR A 109 -7.78 6.07 6.56
C TYR A 109 -7.16 4.75 7.00
N PHE A 110 -5.82 4.65 7.09
CA PHE A 110 -5.14 3.44 7.53
C PHE A 110 -4.93 3.37 9.04
N LYS A 111 -4.89 4.50 9.74
CA LYS A 111 -4.64 4.52 11.18
C LYS A 111 -5.81 3.88 11.94
N ARG A 112 -5.49 2.94 12.84
CA ARG A 112 -6.46 2.30 13.74
C ARG A 112 -5.97 2.43 15.18
N LYS A 113 -6.91 2.65 16.10
CA LYS A 113 -6.63 2.66 17.55
C LYS A 113 -6.59 1.26 18.12
N GLU A 114 -7.42 0.39 17.59
CA GLU A 114 -7.60 -0.98 18.04
C GLU A 114 -6.82 -1.97 17.16
N PRO A 115 -6.42 -3.12 17.73
CA PRO A 115 -5.88 -4.22 16.93
C PRO A 115 -6.85 -4.66 15.83
N ILE A 116 -6.30 -5.03 14.71
CA ILE A 116 -7.02 -5.57 13.56
C ILE A 116 -6.84 -7.08 13.56
N TYR A 117 -7.95 -7.80 13.57
CA TYR A 117 -7.98 -9.25 13.52
C TYR A 117 -8.55 -9.70 12.18
N PHE A 118 -7.81 -10.51 11.46
CA PHE A 118 -8.25 -11.08 10.19
C PHE A 118 -7.63 -12.46 9.99
N SER A 119 -8.15 -13.25 9.05
CA SER A 119 -7.48 -14.46 8.61
C SER A 119 -7.19 -14.40 7.12
N TYR A 120 -6.06 -14.99 6.73
CA TYR A 120 -5.66 -15.17 5.34
C TYR A 120 -5.00 -16.53 5.17
N ARG A 121 -5.41 -17.31 4.16
CA ARG A 121 -4.98 -18.69 3.94
C ARG A 121 -5.14 -19.55 5.20
N ASP A 122 -6.27 -19.39 5.90
CA ASP A 122 -6.60 -20.06 7.16
C ASP A 122 -5.65 -19.76 8.34
N LYS A 123 -4.69 -18.83 8.20
CA LYS A 123 -3.88 -18.31 9.30
C LYS A 123 -4.54 -17.08 9.92
N LEU A 124 -4.49 -16.97 11.23
CA LEU A 124 -5.00 -15.83 11.98
C LEU A 124 -3.92 -14.77 12.15
N TYR A 125 -4.25 -13.55 11.78
CA TYR A 125 -3.38 -12.37 11.95
C TYR A 125 -3.98 -11.45 13.00
N SER A 126 -3.15 -10.99 13.90
CA SER A 126 -3.45 -9.95 14.88
C SER A 126 -2.40 -8.83 14.69
N ILE A 127 -2.81 -7.69 14.17
CA ILE A 127 -1.89 -6.58 13.88
C ILE A 127 -2.33 -5.30 14.57
N LEU A 128 -1.37 -4.46 14.95
CA LEU A 128 -1.61 -3.11 15.42
C LEU A 128 -0.83 -2.12 14.55
N ILE A 129 -1.55 -1.31 13.78
CA ILE A 129 -0.94 -0.24 13.00
C ILE A 129 -0.63 0.95 13.93
N ARG A 130 0.64 1.02 14.39
CA ARG A 130 1.10 2.06 15.33
C ARG A 130 1.26 3.40 14.65
N ASN A 131 1.99 3.39 13.54
CA ASN A 131 2.32 4.58 12.76
C ASN A 131 1.95 4.38 11.30
N VAL A 132 1.55 5.47 10.67
CA VAL A 132 1.32 5.54 9.23
C VAL A 132 2.01 6.78 8.71
N GLN A 133 2.90 6.61 7.75
CA GLN A 133 3.59 7.68 7.04
C GLN A 133 3.22 7.63 5.56
N CYS A 134 2.87 8.78 5.01
CA CYS A 134 2.53 8.90 3.59
C CYS A 134 3.63 9.67 2.85
N TYR A 135 4.05 9.12 1.71
CA TYR A 135 5.09 9.69 0.86
C TYR A 135 4.55 9.99 -0.54
N PRO A 136 5.04 11.01 -1.24
CA PRO A 136 4.77 11.12 -2.67
C PRO A 136 5.44 9.95 -3.39
N GLN A 137 4.68 9.22 -4.21
CA GLN A 137 5.22 8.21 -5.15
C GLN A 137 6.31 8.88 -5.99
N ALA A 138 7.04 8.23 -6.80
CA ALA A 138 8.18 8.80 -7.53
C ALA A 138 9.29 9.40 -6.63
N PHE A 139 8.95 10.21 -5.60
CA PHE A 139 9.97 10.74 -4.67
C PHE A 139 10.62 9.62 -3.83
N ALA A 140 9.83 8.63 -3.40
CA ALA A 140 10.38 7.48 -2.68
C ALA A 140 11.36 6.67 -3.55
N ALA A 141 11.09 6.54 -4.85
CA ALA A 141 12.02 5.95 -5.80
C ALA A 141 13.27 6.82 -6.01
N ALA A 142 13.10 8.15 -6.09
CA ALA A 142 14.21 9.10 -6.18
C ALA A 142 15.12 9.06 -4.96
N ALA A 143 14.58 8.83 -3.77
CA ALA A 143 15.34 8.79 -2.54
C ALA A 143 16.45 7.72 -2.55
N MET A 144 16.28 6.65 -3.29
CA MET A 144 17.30 5.61 -3.46
C MET A 144 18.45 6.05 -4.39
N MET A 145 18.25 7.09 -5.20
CA MET A 145 19.21 7.61 -6.17
C MET A 145 19.70 9.02 -5.82
N LEU A 146 19.45 9.49 -4.60
CA LEU A 146 19.79 10.87 -4.21
C LEU A 146 21.27 11.21 -4.42
N GLY A 147 22.19 10.26 -4.23
CA GLY A 147 23.62 10.46 -4.47
C GLY A 147 23.93 10.81 -5.93
N GLU A 148 23.30 10.13 -6.88
CA GLU A 148 23.46 10.39 -8.30
C GLU A 148 22.69 11.65 -8.71
N LEU A 149 21.47 11.82 -8.22
CA LEU A 149 20.60 12.96 -8.52
C LEU A 149 21.19 14.29 -7.99
N ALA A 150 21.97 14.25 -6.91
CA ALA A 150 22.63 15.43 -6.37
C ALA A 150 23.74 15.97 -7.28
N THR A 151 24.24 15.18 -8.24
CA THR A 151 25.31 15.60 -9.17
C THR A 151 24.78 16.38 -10.38
N VAL A 152 23.45 16.38 -10.59
CA VAL A 152 22.82 17.05 -11.72
C VAL A 152 21.95 18.22 -11.27
N PRO A 153 21.93 19.36 -12.01
CA PRO A 153 21.15 20.53 -11.60
C PRO A 153 19.63 20.31 -11.67
N ARG A 154 19.20 19.39 -12.50
CA ARG A 154 17.76 19.04 -12.69
C ARG A 154 17.64 17.57 -13.02
N ALA A 155 16.62 16.92 -12.45
CA ALA A 155 16.26 15.55 -12.80
C ALA A 155 14.74 15.43 -12.95
N LEU A 156 14.30 14.71 -13.97
CA LEU A 156 12.89 14.39 -14.19
C LEU A 156 12.68 12.90 -13.93
N ILE A 157 11.79 12.60 -13.00
CA ILE A 157 11.35 11.24 -12.73
C ILE A 157 9.98 11.05 -13.37
N LEU A 158 9.85 10.04 -14.21
CA LEU A 158 8.60 9.65 -14.86
C LEU A 158 8.15 8.31 -14.29
N ASP A 159 6.98 8.28 -13.66
CA ASP A 159 6.33 7.07 -13.16
C ASP A 159 5.14 6.73 -14.05
N VAL A 160 5.25 5.63 -14.81
CA VAL A 160 4.20 5.18 -15.72
C VAL A 160 3.39 4.08 -15.05
N GLY A 161 2.22 4.44 -14.55
CA GLY A 161 1.30 3.56 -13.85
C GLY A 161 0.28 2.86 -14.76
N GLY A 162 -0.72 2.23 -14.14
CA GLY A 162 -1.77 1.49 -14.85
C GLY A 162 -2.87 2.35 -15.50
N PHE A 163 -3.08 3.58 -15.01
CA PHE A 163 -4.08 4.54 -15.50
C PHE A 163 -3.51 5.95 -15.67
N THR A 164 -2.38 6.25 -15.01
CA THR A 164 -1.78 7.59 -14.98
C THR A 164 -0.30 7.48 -15.30
N ALA A 165 0.26 8.58 -15.81
CA ALA A 165 1.68 8.85 -15.82
C ALA A 165 1.91 10.06 -14.92
N ASP A 166 2.70 9.88 -13.88
CA ASP A 166 3.05 10.93 -12.94
C ASP A 166 4.50 11.35 -13.18
N TYR A 167 4.80 12.63 -12.98
CA TYR A 167 6.16 13.12 -13.09
C TYR A 167 6.53 13.97 -11.87
N LEU A 168 7.81 13.93 -11.53
CA LEU A 168 8.40 14.74 -10.48
C LEU A 168 9.67 15.40 -11.02
N LEU A 169 9.69 16.73 -11.00
CA LEU A 169 10.87 17.52 -11.32
C LEU A 169 11.63 17.81 -10.03
N LEU A 170 12.85 17.31 -9.96
CA LEU A 170 13.79 17.61 -8.88
C LEU A 170 14.73 18.72 -9.36
N LEU A 171 14.90 19.73 -8.53
CA LEU A 171 15.85 20.82 -8.72
C LEU A 171 16.93 20.68 -7.64
N SER A 172 18.19 20.68 -8.06
CA SER A 172 19.30 20.74 -7.12
C SER A 172 19.36 22.14 -6.49
N LEU A 173 19.41 22.18 -5.15
CA LEU A 173 19.59 23.43 -4.38
C LEU A 173 21.05 23.84 -4.24
N ILE A 174 21.98 23.18 -4.95
CA ILE A 174 23.44 23.38 -4.79
C ILE A 174 23.95 24.57 -5.63
N HIS A 175 23.13 25.44 -6.12
CA HIS A 175 23.56 26.64 -6.83
C HIS A 175 22.93 27.89 -6.22
N ILE A 176 23.33 28.18 -4.97
CA ILE A 176 23.32 29.54 -4.42
C ILE A 176 24.72 29.83 -3.88
#